data_b6d004a80f3cfe89c5b062bdfc4f98dd
#
_entry.id   b6d004a80f3cfe89c5b062bdfc4f98dd
#
_cell.length_a   1.000
_cell.length_b   1.000
_cell.length_c   1.000
_cell.angle_alpha   90.00
_cell.angle_beta   90.00
_cell.angle_gamma   90.00
#
_symmetry.space_group_name_H-M   'P 1'
#
loop_
_entity.id
_entity.type
_entity.pdbx_description
1 polymer ?
#
loop_
_entity_poly.entity_id
_entity_poly.type
_entity_poly.pdbx_seq_one_letter_code
_entity_poly.pdbx_strand_id
1 'polypeptide(L)'
;MDKQAHGKRYAALLRGVNQSGKNRISMSDLKQAFCDMGFAGVETILNSGNVLFSSDIDDRNQMSRQITDKVRDSFGYEIPVIVTETEHLKELLEHTPAWWNTEDKSRYHNLIFILTEETPQDISKLIGEPSDGKEQIEVFRDVIFWSYDLGCYQKCNWWKKTAAKGIGEKLTIRTGNTIKKICRQAEGQP
;
A
#
# COMPACT_ATOMS: atom_id res chain seq x y z
N MET A 1 -27.24 11.88 3.43
CA MET A 1 -27.79 10.57 3.00
C MET A 1 -26.61 9.71 2.61
N ASP A 2 -26.21 8.81 3.48
CA ASP A 2 -25.17 7.82 3.14
C ASP A 2 -25.71 6.92 2.02
N LYS A 3 -25.10 7.02 0.84
CA LYS A 3 -25.33 6.01 -0.21
C LYS A 3 -24.93 4.67 0.40
N GLN A 4 -25.89 3.76 0.56
CA GLN A 4 -25.58 2.37 0.89
C GLN A 4 -24.49 1.89 -0.03
N ALA A 5 -23.41 1.33 0.56
CA ALA A 5 -22.28 0.83 -0.20
C ALA A 5 -22.72 -0.41 -0.99
N HIS A 6 -23.21 -0.16 -2.21
CA HIS A 6 -23.34 -1.20 -3.22
C HIS A 6 -22.02 -1.26 -3.97
N GLY A 7 -21.53 -2.45 -4.28
CA GLY A 7 -20.27 -2.64 -4.99
C GLY A 7 -19.19 -3.34 -4.16
N LYS A 8 -18.09 -3.67 -4.82
CA LYS A 8 -16.92 -4.27 -4.18
C LYS A 8 -16.20 -3.27 -3.28
N ARG A 9 -15.55 -3.78 -2.25
CA ARG A 9 -14.75 -2.99 -1.31
C ARG A 9 -13.28 -2.96 -1.74
N TYR A 10 -12.72 -1.78 -1.84
CA TYR A 10 -11.34 -1.54 -2.30
C TYR A 10 -10.53 -0.78 -1.28
N ALA A 11 -9.21 -0.95 -1.37
CA ALA A 11 -8.23 -0.10 -0.71
C ALA A 11 -7.38 0.62 -1.76
N ALA A 12 -7.30 1.96 -1.67
CA ALA A 12 -6.32 2.75 -2.40
C ALA A 12 -5.10 2.98 -1.51
N LEU A 13 -3.93 2.65 -2.03
CA LEU A 13 -2.64 2.83 -1.37
C LEU A 13 -1.87 3.92 -2.11
N LEU A 14 -1.94 5.16 -1.61
CA LEU A 14 -1.28 6.32 -2.17
C LEU A 14 0.19 6.36 -1.73
N ARG A 15 1.11 6.57 -2.67
CA ARG A 15 2.54 6.59 -2.35
C ARG A 15 2.97 7.96 -1.80
N GLY A 16 3.64 7.94 -0.65
CA GLY A 16 4.36 9.12 -0.14
C GLY A 16 3.49 10.28 0.39
N VAL A 17 2.23 10.01 0.76
CA VAL A 17 1.37 11.00 1.43
C VAL A 17 1.87 11.25 2.86
N ASN A 18 2.00 12.53 3.22
CA ASN A 18 2.40 12.99 4.55
C ASN A 18 3.74 12.43 5.06
N GLN A 19 4.63 12.01 4.16
CA GLN A 19 5.94 11.49 4.54
C GLN A 19 6.99 12.62 4.61
N SER A 20 7.70 12.70 5.72
CA SER A 20 8.83 13.65 5.91
C SER A 20 8.51 15.10 5.52
N GLY A 21 7.27 15.52 5.75
CA GLY A 21 6.80 16.87 5.44
C GLY A 21 6.46 17.13 3.97
N LYS A 22 6.55 16.12 3.11
CA LYS A 22 6.18 16.20 1.69
C LYS A 22 4.74 15.74 1.47
N ASN A 23 4.14 16.19 0.36
CA ASN A 23 2.79 15.80 -0.08
C ASN A 23 1.77 15.86 1.06
N ARG A 24 1.68 17.03 1.69
CA ARG A 24 0.78 17.25 2.83
C ARG A 24 -0.66 17.32 2.36
N ILE A 25 -1.44 16.33 2.73
CA ILE A 25 -2.87 16.23 2.47
C ILE A 25 -3.57 15.89 3.79
N SER A 26 -4.57 16.69 4.18
CA SER A 26 -5.39 16.31 5.33
C SER A 26 -6.22 15.08 5.01
N MET A 27 -6.47 14.22 5.98
CA MET A 27 -7.27 13.01 5.74
C MET A 27 -8.73 13.32 5.47
N SER A 28 -9.26 14.45 5.98
CA SER A 28 -10.59 14.96 5.65
C SER A 28 -10.69 15.37 4.19
N ASP A 29 -9.70 16.11 3.67
CA ASP A 29 -9.71 16.57 2.28
C ASP A 29 -9.50 15.40 1.32
N LEU A 30 -8.64 14.45 1.68
CA LEU A 30 -8.45 13.23 0.90
C LEU A 30 -9.76 12.41 0.85
N LYS A 31 -10.45 12.25 1.99
CA LYS A 31 -11.75 11.60 2.05
C LYS A 31 -12.77 12.33 1.15
N GLN A 32 -12.83 13.66 1.23
CA GLN A 32 -13.74 14.45 0.42
C GLN A 32 -13.48 14.27 -1.08
N ALA A 33 -12.20 14.28 -1.49
CA ALA A 33 -11.83 14.04 -2.89
C ALA A 33 -12.33 12.69 -3.43
N PHE A 34 -12.31 11.63 -2.60
CA PHE A 34 -12.87 10.33 -2.97
C PHE A 34 -14.41 10.37 -3.05
N CYS A 35 -15.06 11.04 -2.12
CA CYS A 35 -16.52 11.24 -2.18
C CYS A 35 -16.94 12.01 -3.43
N ASP A 36 -16.20 13.05 -3.83
CA ASP A 36 -16.46 13.85 -5.03
C ASP A 36 -16.35 13.03 -6.33
N MET A 37 -15.54 11.96 -6.35
CA MET A 37 -15.47 11.00 -7.45
C MET A 37 -16.66 10.03 -7.50
N GLY A 38 -17.58 10.10 -6.52
CA GLY A 38 -18.75 9.24 -6.43
C GLY A 38 -18.52 7.91 -5.73
N PHE A 39 -17.35 7.66 -5.13
CA PHE A 39 -17.10 6.47 -4.34
C PHE A 39 -17.92 6.49 -3.04
N ALA A 40 -18.37 5.30 -2.61
CA ALA A 40 -19.19 5.14 -1.42
C ALA A 40 -18.38 4.58 -0.25
N GLY A 41 -18.88 4.75 0.98
CA GLY A 41 -18.26 4.19 2.18
C GLY A 41 -16.79 4.58 2.37
N VAL A 42 -16.44 5.84 2.04
CA VAL A 42 -15.05 6.31 2.05
C VAL A 42 -14.53 6.47 3.48
N GLU A 43 -13.43 5.82 3.78
CA GLU A 43 -12.74 5.89 5.07
C GLU A 43 -11.24 6.02 4.87
N THR A 44 -10.59 6.90 5.62
CA THR A 44 -9.12 7.01 5.63
C THR A 44 -8.53 6.24 6.80
N ILE A 45 -7.42 5.53 6.56
CA ILE A 45 -6.76 4.71 7.57
C ILE A 45 -5.36 5.23 7.81
N LEU A 46 -5.08 5.61 9.03
CA LEU A 46 -3.85 6.29 9.42
C LEU A 46 -3.67 7.60 8.63
N ASN A 47 -2.49 8.19 8.71
CA ASN A 47 -2.18 9.47 8.07
C ASN A 47 -1.24 9.31 6.85
N SER A 48 -1.20 8.13 6.25
CA SER A 48 -0.20 7.74 5.24
C SER A 48 -0.81 7.36 3.89
N GLY A 49 -1.99 7.89 3.55
CA GLY A 49 -2.61 7.70 2.24
C GLY A 49 -3.15 6.29 2.02
N ASN A 50 -3.85 5.74 3.00
CA ASN A 50 -4.65 4.53 2.82
C ASN A 50 -6.12 4.93 2.87
N VAL A 51 -6.87 4.60 1.83
CA VAL A 51 -8.30 4.93 1.73
C VAL A 51 -9.09 3.68 1.39
N LEU A 52 -10.07 3.34 2.24
CA LEU A 52 -11.09 2.35 1.93
C LEU A 52 -12.26 3.01 1.23
N PHE A 53 -12.83 2.34 0.23
CA PHE A 53 -14.01 2.81 -0.47
C PHE A 53 -14.73 1.66 -1.17
N SER A 54 -15.97 1.87 -1.57
CA SER A 54 -16.76 0.94 -2.39
C SER A 54 -17.00 1.54 -3.77
N SER A 55 -16.98 0.70 -4.79
CA SER A 55 -17.21 1.08 -6.19
C SER A 55 -17.86 -0.06 -6.97
N ASP A 56 -18.70 0.29 -7.95
CA ASP A 56 -19.23 -0.62 -8.95
C ASP A 56 -18.29 -0.75 -10.16
N ILE A 57 -17.20 0.03 -10.20
CA ILE A 57 -16.15 -0.07 -11.22
C ILE A 57 -15.24 -1.25 -10.88
N ASP A 58 -15.12 -2.22 -11.80
CA ASP A 58 -14.24 -3.37 -11.63
C ASP A 58 -12.80 -3.11 -12.11
N ASP A 59 -12.58 -2.12 -12.99
CA ASP A 59 -11.25 -1.79 -13.51
C ASP A 59 -10.43 -1.00 -12.48
N ARG A 60 -9.56 -1.72 -11.78
CA ARG A 60 -8.65 -1.14 -10.76
C ARG A 60 -7.67 -0.13 -11.37
N ASN A 61 -7.23 -0.34 -12.61
CA ASN A 61 -6.31 0.59 -13.28
C ASN A 61 -7.04 1.88 -13.65
N GLN A 62 -8.30 1.80 -14.07
CA GLN A 62 -9.13 2.98 -14.30
C GLN A 62 -9.31 3.77 -13.01
N MET A 63 -9.65 3.11 -11.89
CA MET A 63 -9.78 3.77 -10.59
C MET A 63 -8.47 4.41 -10.13
N SER A 64 -7.33 3.71 -10.29
CA SER A 64 -6.01 4.24 -9.95
C SER A 64 -5.71 5.53 -10.71
N ARG A 65 -5.98 5.58 -12.02
CA ARG A 65 -5.82 6.79 -12.84
C ARG A 65 -6.74 7.91 -12.38
N GLN A 66 -8.02 7.64 -12.19
CA GLN A 66 -8.99 8.64 -11.71
C GLN A 66 -8.58 9.26 -10.38
N ILE A 67 -8.10 8.43 -9.43
CA ILE A 67 -7.64 8.90 -8.12
C ILE A 67 -6.37 9.74 -8.27
N THR A 68 -5.40 9.30 -9.08
CA THR A 68 -4.17 10.06 -9.34
C THR A 68 -4.47 11.43 -9.93
N ASP A 69 -5.35 11.50 -10.93
CA ASP A 69 -5.76 12.76 -11.56
C ASP A 69 -6.49 13.67 -10.56
N LYS A 70 -7.45 13.14 -9.79
CA LYS A 70 -8.15 13.91 -8.78
C LYS A 70 -7.22 14.46 -7.70
N VAL A 71 -6.25 13.66 -7.24
CA VAL A 71 -5.25 14.09 -6.25
C VAL A 71 -4.37 15.19 -6.81
N ARG A 72 -3.91 15.06 -8.07
CA ARG A 72 -3.14 16.11 -8.74
C ARG A 72 -3.93 17.41 -8.86
N ASP A 73 -5.18 17.33 -9.33
CA ASP A 73 -6.02 18.50 -9.58
C ASP A 73 -6.45 19.18 -8.28
N SER A 74 -6.67 18.43 -7.20
CA SER A 74 -7.12 18.99 -5.91
C SER A 74 -5.98 19.49 -5.02
N PHE A 75 -4.79 18.87 -5.10
CA PHE A 75 -3.70 19.14 -4.16
C PHE A 75 -2.38 19.53 -4.82
N GLY A 76 -2.27 19.47 -6.15
CA GLY A 76 -1.07 19.80 -6.89
C GLY A 76 0.06 18.77 -6.79
N TYR A 77 -0.23 17.55 -6.35
CA TYR A 77 0.76 16.47 -6.18
C TYR A 77 0.52 15.33 -7.15
N GLU A 78 1.57 14.93 -7.86
CA GLU A 78 1.56 13.68 -8.63
C GLU A 78 1.88 12.51 -7.70
N ILE A 79 0.84 11.86 -7.20
CA ILE A 79 0.96 10.74 -6.27
C ILE A 79 0.49 9.47 -6.95
N PRO A 80 1.39 8.53 -7.24
CA PRO A 80 1.01 7.22 -7.75
C PRO A 80 0.12 6.47 -6.74
N VAL A 81 -0.88 5.80 -7.26
CA VAL A 81 -1.88 5.08 -6.48
C VAL A 81 -2.02 3.67 -7.02
N ILE A 82 -2.05 2.69 -6.14
CA ILE A 82 -2.53 1.35 -6.48
C ILE A 82 -3.88 1.12 -5.80
N VAL A 83 -4.83 0.57 -6.55
CA VAL A 83 -6.12 0.12 -6.03
C VAL A 83 -6.12 -1.40 -6.00
N THR A 84 -6.51 -1.96 -4.87
CA THR A 84 -6.63 -3.40 -4.68
C THR A 84 -7.94 -3.75 -3.97
N GLU A 85 -8.51 -4.92 -4.24
CA GLU A 85 -9.67 -5.42 -3.51
C GLU A 85 -9.29 -5.76 -2.08
N THR A 86 -10.16 -5.48 -1.11
CA THR A 86 -9.90 -5.84 0.29
C THR A 86 -9.84 -7.35 0.49
N GLU A 87 -10.61 -8.13 -0.29
CA GLU A 87 -10.53 -9.58 -0.30
C GLU A 87 -9.14 -10.10 -0.73
N HIS A 88 -8.53 -9.45 -1.73
CA HIS A 88 -7.16 -9.78 -2.12
C HIS A 88 -6.15 -9.53 -0.98
N LEU A 89 -6.30 -8.41 -0.26
CA LEU A 89 -5.44 -8.15 0.92
C LEU A 89 -5.60 -9.20 2.03
N LYS A 90 -6.82 -9.71 2.25
CA LYS A 90 -7.07 -10.80 3.19
C LYS A 90 -6.37 -12.09 2.73
N GLU A 91 -6.53 -12.45 1.47
CA GLU A 91 -5.87 -13.61 0.89
C GLU A 91 -4.35 -13.54 1.04
N LEU A 92 -3.74 -12.36 0.84
CA LEU A 92 -2.32 -12.15 1.09
C LEU A 92 -1.95 -12.40 2.56
N LEU A 93 -2.80 -11.98 3.53
CA LEU A 93 -2.56 -12.21 4.95
C LEU A 93 -2.71 -13.69 5.35
N GLU A 94 -3.56 -14.45 4.68
CA GLU A 94 -3.74 -15.89 4.89
C GLU A 94 -2.55 -16.72 4.36
N HIS A 95 -1.81 -16.18 3.37
CA HIS A 95 -0.67 -16.83 2.73
C HIS A 95 0.67 -16.18 3.12
N THR A 96 0.75 -15.61 4.31
CA THR A 96 2.01 -15.03 4.80
C THR A 96 3.08 -16.12 4.98
N PRO A 97 4.33 -15.84 4.61
CA PRO A 97 5.43 -16.75 4.92
C PRO A 97 5.55 -17.03 6.41
N ALA A 98 6.00 -18.23 6.79
CA ALA A 98 6.12 -18.63 8.20
C ALA A 98 6.98 -17.68 9.05
N TRP A 99 7.95 -17.01 8.44
CA TRP A 99 8.82 -16.03 9.08
C TRP A 99 8.19 -14.63 9.19
N TRP A 100 7.06 -14.38 8.53
CA TRP A 100 6.40 -13.07 8.50
C TRP A 100 5.45 -12.93 9.69
N ASN A 101 6.01 -12.69 10.87
CA ASN A 101 5.27 -12.56 12.12
C ASN A 101 5.26 -11.11 12.62
N THR A 102 4.15 -10.41 12.48
CA THR A 102 4.01 -9.01 12.90
C THR A 102 3.99 -8.79 14.41
N GLU A 103 3.96 -9.84 15.20
CA GLU A 103 4.11 -9.77 16.67
C GLU A 103 5.60 -9.68 17.08
N ASP A 104 6.51 -10.09 16.22
CA ASP A 104 7.95 -9.90 16.43
C ASP A 104 8.33 -8.44 16.24
N LYS A 105 8.55 -7.73 17.33
CA LYS A 105 8.93 -6.32 17.35
C LYS A 105 10.41 -6.05 17.04
N SER A 106 11.24 -7.09 16.95
CA SER A 106 12.64 -6.96 16.55
C SER A 106 12.79 -6.77 15.03
N ARG A 107 11.75 -7.09 14.28
CA ARG A 107 11.73 -7.03 12.82
C ARG A 107 10.59 -6.16 12.30
N TYR A 108 10.84 -5.50 11.16
CA TYR A 108 9.77 -4.91 10.37
C TYR A 108 9.30 -5.89 9.32
N HIS A 109 7.99 -6.07 9.26
CA HIS A 109 7.33 -6.93 8.27
C HIS A 109 6.50 -6.06 7.34
N ASN A 110 6.78 -6.14 6.05
CA ASN A 110 6.21 -5.26 5.03
C ASN A 110 5.67 -6.05 3.84
N LEU A 111 4.66 -5.49 3.19
CA LEU A 111 4.27 -5.84 1.84
C LEU A 111 4.70 -4.72 0.90
N ILE A 112 5.32 -5.11 -0.20
CA ILE A 112 5.70 -4.22 -1.31
C ILE A 112 4.72 -4.45 -2.44
N PHE A 113 4.05 -3.39 -2.87
CA PHE A 113 3.18 -3.36 -4.04
C PHE A 113 3.91 -2.64 -5.16
N ILE A 114 3.72 -3.11 -6.40
CA ILE A 114 4.39 -2.58 -7.58
C ILE A 114 3.45 -1.56 -8.24
N LEU A 115 3.94 -0.36 -8.51
CA LEU A 115 3.20 0.77 -9.08
C LEU A 115 3.33 0.87 -10.61
N THR A 116 4.18 0.05 -11.18
CA THR A 116 4.56 0.04 -12.59
C THR A 116 4.21 -1.29 -13.23
N GLU A 117 4.55 -1.49 -14.50
CA GLU A 117 4.21 -2.72 -15.23
C GLU A 117 5.16 -3.89 -14.96
N GLU A 118 6.26 -3.64 -14.22
CA GLU A 118 7.18 -4.72 -13.84
C GLU A 118 6.50 -5.71 -12.90
N THR A 119 6.91 -6.96 -13.04
CA THR A 119 6.46 -8.02 -12.12
C THR A 119 7.23 -7.95 -10.80
N PRO A 120 6.69 -8.53 -9.70
CA PRO A 120 7.43 -8.68 -8.45
C PRO A 120 8.76 -9.41 -8.63
N GLN A 121 8.82 -10.37 -9.55
CA GLN A 121 10.06 -11.09 -9.89
C GLN A 121 11.09 -10.18 -10.55
N ASP A 122 10.67 -9.26 -11.43
CA ASP A 122 11.56 -8.29 -12.07
C ASP A 122 12.11 -7.30 -11.04
N ILE A 123 11.27 -6.81 -10.15
CA ILE A 123 11.68 -5.96 -9.02
C ILE A 123 12.66 -6.71 -8.11
N SER A 124 12.37 -7.96 -7.77
CA SER A 124 13.26 -8.79 -6.96
C SER A 124 14.65 -8.96 -7.61
N LYS A 125 14.69 -9.26 -8.90
CA LYS A 125 15.95 -9.32 -9.67
C LYS A 125 16.69 -7.99 -9.71
N LEU A 126 15.96 -6.89 -9.87
CA LEU A 126 16.54 -5.54 -9.93
C LEU A 126 17.17 -5.12 -8.59
N ILE A 127 16.57 -5.49 -7.47
CA ILE A 127 17.09 -5.23 -6.13
C ILE A 127 18.25 -6.19 -5.80
N GLY A 128 18.13 -7.44 -6.22
CA GLY A 128 19.08 -8.51 -5.93
C GLY A 128 18.85 -9.19 -4.60
N GLU A 129 19.81 -10.01 -4.18
CA GLU A 129 19.68 -10.86 -3.00
C GLU A 129 19.50 -10.05 -1.71
N PRO A 130 18.64 -10.52 -0.79
CA PRO A 130 18.53 -9.94 0.55
C PRO A 130 19.82 -10.14 1.34
N SER A 131 20.08 -9.25 2.28
CA SER A 131 21.25 -9.38 3.16
C SER A 131 21.07 -10.55 4.11
N ASP A 132 22.00 -11.51 4.04
CA ASP A 132 21.95 -12.77 4.79
C ASP A 132 21.72 -12.53 6.30
N GLY A 133 20.83 -13.31 6.88
CA GLY A 133 20.42 -13.25 8.28
C GLY A 133 19.71 -11.96 8.72
N LYS A 134 19.67 -10.92 7.89
CA LYS A 134 19.11 -9.59 8.23
C LYS A 134 17.81 -9.30 7.53
N GLU A 135 17.62 -9.83 6.35
CA GLU A 135 16.44 -9.63 5.51
C GLU A 135 15.90 -10.97 5.03
N GLN A 136 14.60 -10.99 4.82
CA GLN A 136 13.91 -12.11 4.19
C GLN A 136 12.92 -11.55 3.18
N ILE A 137 12.83 -12.17 2.03
CA ILE A 137 11.89 -11.82 0.98
C ILE A 137 11.17 -13.06 0.48
N GLU A 138 9.95 -12.91 0.06
CA GLU A 138 9.20 -13.93 -0.68
C GLU A 138 8.27 -13.25 -1.65
N VAL A 139 8.36 -13.64 -2.91
CA VAL A 139 7.44 -13.16 -3.95
C VAL A 139 6.21 -14.05 -3.93
N PHE A 140 5.05 -13.42 -3.77
CA PHE A 140 3.77 -14.10 -3.83
C PHE A 140 2.78 -13.29 -4.68
N ARG A 141 2.28 -13.89 -5.76
CA ARG A 141 1.38 -13.25 -6.73
C ARG A 141 1.92 -11.91 -7.24
N ASP A 142 1.25 -10.82 -6.89
CA ASP A 142 1.52 -9.45 -7.32
C ASP A 142 2.23 -8.59 -6.26
N VAL A 143 2.70 -9.21 -5.16
CA VAL A 143 3.39 -8.53 -4.05
C VAL A 143 4.70 -9.21 -3.68
N ILE A 144 5.50 -8.51 -2.88
CA ILE A 144 6.67 -9.08 -2.23
C ILE A 144 6.51 -8.91 -0.72
N PHE A 145 6.53 -10.03 0.01
CA PHE A 145 6.72 -10.02 1.45
C PHE A 145 8.17 -9.71 1.75
N TRP A 146 8.40 -8.76 2.62
CA TRP A 146 9.73 -8.32 3.00
C TRP A 146 9.83 -8.08 4.49
N SER A 147 10.85 -8.63 5.12
CA SER A 147 11.17 -8.43 6.52
C SER A 147 12.63 -8.05 6.69
N TYR A 148 12.90 -7.15 7.63
CA TYR A 148 14.27 -6.79 8.01
C TYR A 148 14.40 -6.56 9.50
N ASP A 149 15.60 -6.80 10.01
CA ASP A 149 15.99 -6.59 11.40
C ASP A 149 16.15 -5.10 11.71
N LEU A 150 15.45 -4.61 12.75
CA LEU A 150 15.51 -3.22 13.19
C LEU A 150 16.86 -2.80 13.75
N GLY A 151 17.62 -3.73 14.33
CA GLY A 151 18.94 -3.46 14.88
C GLY A 151 20.01 -3.14 13.84
N CYS A 152 19.78 -3.56 12.58
CA CYS A 152 20.77 -3.41 11.52
C CYS A 152 20.21 -3.00 10.15
N TYR A 153 19.00 -2.45 10.08
CA TYR A 153 18.30 -2.13 8.83
C TYR A 153 19.12 -1.28 7.86
N GLN A 154 19.95 -0.35 8.36
CA GLN A 154 20.81 0.50 7.52
C GLN A 154 21.87 -0.31 6.75
N LYS A 155 22.17 -1.53 7.16
CA LYS A 155 23.10 -2.45 6.48
C LYS A 155 22.38 -3.37 5.49
N CYS A 156 21.04 -3.33 5.46
CA CYS A 156 20.21 -4.18 4.63
C CYS A 156 20.21 -3.72 3.17
N ASN A 157 20.35 -4.67 2.22
CA ASN A 157 20.38 -4.36 0.79
C ASN A 157 19.02 -3.83 0.31
N TRP A 158 17.95 -4.53 0.63
CA TRP A 158 16.60 -4.16 0.22
C TRP A 158 16.16 -2.83 0.80
N TRP A 159 16.50 -2.56 2.06
CA TRP A 159 16.19 -1.27 2.67
C TRP A 159 16.83 -0.10 1.92
N LYS A 160 18.11 -0.23 1.53
CA LYS A 160 18.82 0.80 0.75
C LYS A 160 18.23 0.95 -0.65
N LYS A 161 17.97 -0.17 -1.32
CA LYS A 161 17.53 -0.18 -2.72
C LYS A 161 16.08 0.27 -2.87
N THR A 162 15.18 -0.10 -1.97
CA THR A 162 13.77 0.35 -1.98
C THR A 162 13.65 1.85 -1.70
N ALA A 163 14.64 2.47 -1.05
CA ALA A 163 14.71 3.92 -0.87
C ALA A 163 15.43 4.65 -2.02
N ALA A 164 16.15 3.94 -2.89
CA ALA A 164 16.93 4.53 -3.96
C ALA A 164 16.05 5.07 -5.09
N LYS A 165 16.50 6.17 -5.72
CA LYS A 165 15.85 6.72 -6.92
C LYS A 165 15.81 5.68 -8.03
N GLY A 166 14.72 5.62 -8.77
CA GLY A 166 14.50 4.68 -9.88
C GLY A 166 13.92 3.33 -9.44
N ILE A 167 14.22 2.83 -8.26
CA ILE A 167 13.58 1.62 -7.69
C ILE A 167 12.43 2.03 -6.76
N GLY A 168 12.69 2.87 -5.77
CA GLY A 168 11.69 3.30 -4.82
C GLY A 168 10.48 3.98 -5.47
N GLU A 169 10.65 4.63 -6.62
CA GLU A 169 9.58 5.27 -7.37
C GLU A 169 8.57 4.25 -7.96
N LYS A 170 8.99 3.02 -8.17
CA LYS A 170 8.17 1.93 -8.69
C LYS A 170 7.34 1.21 -7.63
N LEU A 171 7.52 1.56 -6.35
CA LEU A 171 7.02 0.78 -5.22
C LEU A 171 6.16 1.62 -4.29
N THR A 172 5.14 1.00 -3.71
CA THR A 172 4.53 1.49 -2.47
C THR A 172 4.57 0.39 -1.42
N ILE A 173 4.98 0.76 -0.21
CA ILE A 173 5.27 -0.20 0.86
C ILE A 173 4.30 0.05 2.02
N ARG A 174 3.76 -1.02 2.57
CA ARG A 174 2.92 -0.98 3.76
C ARG A 174 3.42 -1.99 4.78
N THR A 175 3.45 -1.58 6.05
CA THR A 175 3.74 -2.54 7.12
C THR A 175 2.60 -3.55 7.24
N GLY A 176 2.91 -4.76 7.68
CA GLY A 176 1.91 -5.80 7.92
C GLY A 176 0.80 -5.35 8.86
N ASN A 177 1.13 -4.55 9.88
CA ASN A 177 0.14 -3.99 10.80
C ASN A 177 -0.81 -3.01 10.10
N THR A 178 -0.32 -2.24 9.12
CA THR A 178 -1.18 -1.37 8.31
C THR A 178 -2.15 -2.20 7.47
N ILE A 179 -1.67 -3.26 6.81
CA ILE A 179 -2.54 -4.14 6.01
C ILE A 179 -3.58 -4.84 6.88
N LYS A 180 -3.18 -5.40 8.04
CA LYS A 180 -4.12 -5.98 9.01
C LYS A 180 -5.19 -4.98 9.44
N LYS A 181 -4.81 -3.71 9.70
CA LYS A 181 -5.76 -2.67 10.07
C LYS A 181 -6.73 -2.34 8.92
N ILE A 182 -6.24 -2.27 7.68
CA ILE A 182 -7.10 -2.06 6.50
C ILE A 182 -8.14 -3.19 6.39
N CYS A 183 -7.72 -4.44 6.52
CA CYS A 183 -8.63 -5.59 6.43
C CYS A 183 -9.69 -5.59 7.54
N ARG A 184 -9.29 -5.35 8.80
CA ARG A 184 -10.24 -5.27 9.93
C ARG A 184 -11.29 -4.17 9.71
N GLN A 185 -10.86 -2.99 9.31
CA GLN A 185 -11.77 -1.87 9.10
C GLN A 185 -12.68 -2.10 7.89
N ALA A 186 -12.21 -2.80 6.86
CA ALA A 186 -13.04 -3.19 5.72
C ALA A 186 -14.19 -4.14 6.13
N GLU A 187 -14.01 -4.94 7.18
CA GLU A 187 -15.00 -5.84 7.77
C GLU A 187 -15.91 -5.17 8.81
N GLY A 188 -15.75 -3.86 9.04
CA GLY A 188 -16.50 -3.14 10.06
C GLY A 188 -16.04 -3.47 11.49
N GLN A 189 -14.86 -4.05 11.66
CA GLN A 189 -14.26 -4.32 12.96
C GLN A 189 -13.43 -3.10 13.41
N PRO A 190 -13.59 -2.62 14.65
CA PRO A 190 -12.86 -1.49 15.20
C PRO A 190 -11.36 -1.74 15.40
#